data_2bd6a5480fbd161d57a4fe3459178a51
#
_entry.id   2bd6a5480fbd161d57a4fe3459178a51
#
_cell.length_a   1.000
_cell.length_b   1.000
_cell.length_c   1.000
_cell.angle_alpha   90.00
_cell.angle_beta   90.00
_cell.angle_gamma   90.00
#
_symmetry.space_group_name_H-M   'P 1'
#
loop_
_entity.id
_entity.type
_entity.pdbx_description
1 polymer ?
#
loop_
_entity_poly.entity_id
_entity_poly.type
_entity_poly.pdbx_seq_one_letter_code
_entity_poly.pdbx_strand_id
1 'polypeptide(L)'
;MATPDGQAHGGGSFAFTSFEPRPFASEPALPATARPPDLPGCESFHLPESALEAYDGHLEFWDGASETAWKTREPTSTWHERPTRRLSGLVERIASLRGSGILCLGSADLLRTDTEGRKRWIMQADEILYLHPGRARALGPAVIIGEDPLPDVALEVDHSTDVRRWKLGVYQECGLPEIWVEVPWDVSVRRPGLTIHVRRADGYREEGESLAFPGWTAAEIHRALTEEPLSAETWRALERVALAMGAREGTTPEDDPLTRSMSLRAAAQGHAEGRRQGHAEGLVAARVQAVTAALHARRVDAPADVVADEVTHRADLPLDALVAVAVTCTDLSEFRRRLREMPVTVPPPESP
;
A
#
# COMPACT_ATOMS: atom_id res chain seq x y z
N MET A 1 -19.23 34.26 -46.55
CA MET A 1 -19.36 34.20 -45.07
C MET A 1 -19.94 32.83 -44.74
N ALA A 2 -19.10 31.90 -44.34
CA ALA A 2 -19.46 30.56 -43.93
C ALA A 2 -18.77 30.34 -42.59
N THR A 3 -19.55 30.03 -41.57
CA THR A 3 -19.13 29.65 -40.23
C THR A 3 -18.70 28.19 -40.23
N PRO A 4 -17.61 27.79 -39.55
CA PRO A 4 -17.25 26.39 -39.42
C PRO A 4 -17.95 25.74 -38.20
N ASP A 5 -18.51 24.57 -38.46
CA ASP A 5 -19.14 23.66 -37.49
C ASP A 5 -18.16 23.15 -36.46
N GLY A 6 -18.59 23.16 -35.18
CA GLY A 6 -17.88 22.58 -34.07
C GLY A 6 -18.05 21.06 -34.05
N GLN A 7 -16.94 20.33 -34.13
CA GLN A 7 -16.89 18.89 -33.87
C GLN A 7 -16.92 18.62 -32.34
N ALA A 8 -17.97 17.97 -31.91
CA ALA A 8 -18.09 17.43 -30.57
C ALA A 8 -17.20 16.18 -30.43
N HIS A 9 -16.24 16.22 -29.53
CA HIS A 9 -15.47 15.04 -29.11
C HIS A 9 -16.38 14.10 -28.31
N GLY A 10 -16.65 12.94 -28.89
CA GLY A 10 -17.35 11.85 -28.22
C GLY A 10 -16.50 11.28 -27.11
N GLY A 11 -16.92 11.47 -25.85
CA GLY A 11 -16.40 10.79 -24.68
C GLY A 11 -16.85 9.34 -24.72
N GLY A 12 -15.93 8.43 -25.05
CA GLY A 12 -16.15 7.00 -24.93
C GLY A 12 -16.19 6.61 -23.46
N SER A 13 -17.38 6.37 -22.93
CA SER A 13 -17.61 5.76 -21.64
C SER A 13 -17.24 4.28 -21.76
N PHE A 14 -16.10 3.87 -21.19
CA PHE A 14 -15.79 2.46 -20.98
C PHE A 14 -16.67 1.96 -19.83
N ALA A 15 -17.70 1.20 -20.19
CA ALA A 15 -18.48 0.44 -19.21
C ALA A 15 -17.62 -0.68 -18.65
N PHE A 16 -17.16 -0.52 -17.41
CA PHE A 16 -16.60 -1.62 -16.63
C PHE A 16 -17.72 -2.60 -16.31
N THR A 17 -17.70 -3.76 -16.93
CA THR A 17 -18.52 -4.90 -16.52
C THR A 17 -18.07 -5.32 -15.12
N SER A 18 -18.95 -5.12 -14.14
CA SER A 18 -18.83 -5.70 -12.80
C SER A 18 -18.65 -7.21 -12.94
N PHE A 19 -17.51 -7.71 -12.42
CA PHE A 19 -17.24 -9.15 -12.36
C PHE A 19 -18.12 -9.73 -11.26
N GLU A 20 -19.30 -10.23 -11.63
CA GLU A 20 -20.08 -11.07 -10.71
C GLU A 20 -19.36 -12.41 -10.59
N PRO A 21 -19.08 -12.90 -9.35
CA PRO A 21 -18.53 -14.22 -9.16
C PRO A 21 -19.58 -15.24 -9.67
N ARG A 22 -19.25 -15.94 -10.75
CA ARG A 22 -20.07 -17.07 -11.22
C ARG A 22 -20.07 -18.14 -10.12
N PRO A 23 -21.24 -18.72 -9.78
CA PRO A 23 -21.28 -19.87 -8.90
C PRO A 23 -20.41 -20.97 -9.51
N PHE A 24 -19.51 -21.52 -8.70
CA PHE A 24 -18.60 -22.56 -9.11
C PHE A 24 -19.41 -23.71 -9.73
N ALA A 25 -19.12 -24.02 -11.00
CA ALA A 25 -19.57 -25.28 -11.61
C ALA A 25 -18.99 -26.44 -10.77
N SER A 26 -19.83 -27.42 -10.52
CA SER A 26 -19.52 -28.68 -9.81
C SER A 26 -18.06 -29.11 -9.99
N GLU A 27 -17.38 -29.38 -8.86
CA GLU A 27 -16.02 -29.83 -8.70
C GLU A 27 -15.49 -30.63 -9.89
N PRO A 28 -14.40 -30.22 -10.54
CA PRO A 28 -13.55 -31.18 -11.21
C PRO A 28 -12.88 -31.98 -10.09
N ALA A 29 -13.36 -33.22 -9.88
CA ALA A 29 -12.68 -34.17 -9.03
C ALA A 29 -11.24 -34.28 -9.52
N LEU A 30 -10.24 -33.96 -8.66
CA LEU A 30 -8.88 -34.46 -8.88
C LEU A 30 -9.03 -35.94 -9.19
N PRO A 31 -8.41 -36.48 -10.25
CA PRO A 31 -8.50 -37.89 -10.53
C PRO A 31 -8.10 -38.66 -9.27
N ALA A 32 -9.00 -39.46 -8.74
CA ALA A 32 -8.87 -40.20 -7.49
C ALA A 32 -7.72 -41.25 -7.50
N THR A 33 -6.84 -41.18 -8.48
CA THR A 33 -5.72 -42.09 -8.74
C THR A 33 -4.42 -41.36 -9.00
N ALA A 34 -4.29 -40.08 -8.61
CA ALA A 34 -3.00 -39.43 -8.68
C ALA A 34 -2.04 -40.11 -7.70
N ARG A 35 -1.08 -40.87 -8.23
CA ARG A 35 0.12 -41.29 -7.49
C ARG A 35 0.61 -40.10 -6.68
N PRO A 36 1.08 -40.28 -5.41
CA PRO A 36 1.64 -39.18 -4.66
C PRO A 36 2.66 -38.45 -5.54
N PRO A 37 2.65 -37.13 -5.56
CA PRO A 37 3.46 -36.36 -6.50
C PRO A 37 4.93 -36.73 -6.36
N ASP A 38 5.59 -36.99 -7.48
CA ASP A 38 7.04 -37.05 -7.50
C ASP A 38 7.56 -35.61 -7.44
N LEU A 39 7.80 -35.12 -6.21
CA LEU A 39 8.37 -33.80 -5.98
C LEU A 39 9.90 -33.88 -6.00
N PRO A 40 10.57 -33.52 -7.12
CA PRO A 40 12.02 -33.52 -7.20
C PRO A 40 12.62 -32.65 -6.10
N GLY A 41 13.68 -33.11 -5.45
CA GLY A 41 14.32 -32.38 -4.36
C GLY A 41 13.65 -32.54 -3.00
N CYS A 42 12.48 -33.18 -2.94
CA CYS A 42 11.78 -33.42 -1.70
C CYS A 42 11.97 -34.86 -1.17
N GLU A 43 11.77 -35.00 0.12
CA GLU A 43 11.56 -36.29 0.80
C GLU A 43 10.14 -36.33 1.36
N SER A 44 9.51 -37.51 1.30
CA SER A 44 8.19 -37.71 1.85
C SER A 44 8.25 -38.45 3.21
N PHE A 45 7.30 -38.13 4.08
CA PHE A 45 7.11 -38.78 5.37
C PHE A 45 5.62 -38.81 5.74
N HIS A 46 5.24 -39.73 6.62
CA HIS A 46 3.87 -39.80 7.12
C HIS A 46 3.63 -38.72 8.17
N LEU A 47 2.59 -37.91 7.98
CA LEU A 47 2.17 -36.87 8.89
C LEU A 47 0.64 -36.90 9.00
N PRO A 48 0.07 -37.49 10.06
CA PRO A 48 -1.39 -37.54 10.22
C PRO A 48 -1.98 -36.14 10.41
N GLU A 49 -3.22 -35.93 9.96
CA GLU A 49 -3.90 -34.64 10.06
C GLU A 49 -3.89 -34.09 11.50
N SER A 50 -4.05 -34.98 12.49
CA SER A 50 -4.03 -34.61 13.91
C SER A 50 -2.68 -34.06 14.40
N ALA A 51 -1.59 -34.30 13.68
CA ALA A 51 -0.26 -33.81 14.02
C ALA A 51 0.16 -32.53 13.26
N LEU A 52 -0.64 -32.09 12.27
CA LEU A 52 -0.33 -30.91 11.45
C LEU A 52 -0.17 -29.63 12.27
N GLU A 53 -1.06 -29.38 13.23
CA GLU A 53 -0.99 -28.16 14.05
C GLU A 53 0.24 -28.10 14.98
N ALA A 54 0.80 -29.26 15.32
CA ALA A 54 2.01 -29.35 16.13
C ALA A 54 3.30 -29.40 15.30
N TYR A 55 3.18 -29.50 13.96
CA TYR A 55 4.32 -29.54 13.08
C TYR A 55 4.82 -28.13 12.78
N ASP A 56 6.03 -27.81 13.18
CA ASP A 56 6.66 -26.50 13.05
C ASP A 56 7.64 -26.39 11.86
N GLY A 57 7.74 -27.46 11.04
CA GLY A 57 8.61 -27.49 9.86
C GLY A 57 7.93 -26.92 8.62
N HIS A 58 8.76 -26.48 7.65
CA HIS A 58 8.29 -26.08 6.33
C HIS A 58 7.78 -27.30 5.54
N LEU A 59 6.62 -27.19 4.92
CA LEU A 59 6.01 -28.19 4.05
C LEU A 59 5.91 -27.66 2.61
N GLU A 60 6.48 -28.39 1.68
CA GLU A 60 6.24 -28.14 0.26
C GLU A 60 4.81 -28.55 -0.13
N PHE A 61 4.37 -29.66 0.42
CA PHE A 61 3.04 -30.19 0.19
C PHE A 61 2.64 -31.21 1.26
N TRP A 62 1.35 -31.29 1.56
CA TRP A 62 0.74 -32.36 2.36
C TRP A 62 -0.54 -32.83 1.68
N ASP A 63 -0.69 -34.16 1.54
CA ASP A 63 -1.87 -34.82 0.99
C ASP A 63 -2.68 -35.49 2.08
N GLY A 64 -3.92 -35.02 2.29
CA GLY A 64 -4.82 -35.56 3.32
C GLY A 64 -5.33 -36.96 3.06
N ALA A 65 -5.38 -37.39 1.79
CA ALA A 65 -5.88 -38.73 1.48
C ALA A 65 -4.89 -39.83 1.87
N SER A 66 -3.58 -39.55 1.76
CA SER A 66 -2.52 -40.48 2.17
C SER A 66 -1.82 -40.09 3.46
N GLU A 67 -2.18 -38.96 4.07
CA GLU A 67 -1.49 -38.36 5.22
C GLU A 67 0.02 -38.29 5.00
N THR A 68 0.42 -37.95 3.78
CA THR A 68 1.82 -37.85 3.37
C THR A 68 2.23 -36.40 3.21
N ALA A 69 3.32 -36.03 3.84
CA ALA A 69 3.95 -34.74 3.74
C ALA A 69 5.24 -34.81 2.91
N TRP A 70 5.56 -33.73 2.21
CA TRP A 70 6.83 -33.55 1.50
C TRP A 70 7.50 -32.29 2.02
N LYS A 71 8.80 -32.38 2.25
CA LYS A 71 9.68 -31.25 2.59
C LYS A 71 10.93 -31.32 1.75
N THR A 72 11.60 -30.20 1.55
CA THR A 72 12.89 -30.14 0.87
C THR A 72 13.92 -31.01 1.59
N ARG A 73 14.75 -31.76 0.85
CA ARG A 73 15.85 -32.56 1.41
C ARG A 73 16.99 -31.71 1.95
N GLU A 74 17.23 -30.59 1.27
CA GLU A 74 18.27 -29.65 1.65
C GLU A 74 17.68 -28.55 2.53
N PRO A 75 18.43 -28.09 3.54
CA PRO A 75 18.00 -26.94 4.33
C PRO A 75 17.89 -25.72 3.40
N THR A 76 16.95 -24.84 3.69
CA THR A 76 16.79 -23.56 3.01
C THR A 76 18.13 -22.83 2.97
N SER A 77 18.59 -22.50 1.76
CA SER A 77 19.84 -21.78 1.55
C SER A 77 19.60 -20.28 1.47
N THR A 78 20.65 -19.48 1.64
CA THR A 78 20.57 -18.03 1.40
C THR A 78 20.13 -17.68 -0.01
N TRP A 79 20.37 -18.56 -0.98
CA TRP A 79 19.95 -18.42 -2.37
C TRP A 79 18.45 -18.62 -2.55
N HIS A 80 17.84 -19.47 -1.74
CA HIS A 80 16.39 -19.65 -1.71
C HIS A 80 15.68 -18.48 -1.02
N GLU A 81 16.18 -18.06 0.16
CA GLU A 81 15.55 -17.01 0.98
C GLU A 81 15.72 -15.58 0.40
N ARG A 82 16.81 -15.34 -0.31
CA ARG A 82 17.13 -14.00 -0.80
C ARG A 82 16.12 -13.43 -1.78
N PRO A 83 15.62 -14.17 -2.79
CA PRO A 83 14.61 -13.66 -3.73
C PRO A 83 13.32 -13.23 -3.04
N THR A 84 12.79 -14.02 -2.11
CA THR A 84 11.54 -13.72 -1.39
C THR A 84 11.67 -12.45 -0.56
N ARG A 85 12.72 -12.35 0.27
CA ARG A 85 12.99 -11.15 1.08
C ARG A 85 13.24 -9.91 0.23
N ARG A 86 13.90 -10.09 -0.91
CA ARG A 86 14.16 -9.01 -1.85
C ARG A 86 12.88 -8.52 -2.49
N LEU A 87 12.01 -9.45 -2.90
CA LEU A 87 10.73 -9.13 -3.52
C LEU A 87 9.88 -8.22 -2.63
N SER A 88 9.75 -8.53 -1.34
CA SER A 88 9.01 -7.69 -0.39
C SER A 88 9.49 -6.24 -0.42
N GLY A 89 10.82 -6.00 -0.36
CA GLY A 89 11.38 -4.65 -0.40
C GLY A 89 11.18 -3.92 -1.74
N LEU A 90 11.17 -4.64 -2.87
CA LEU A 90 10.90 -4.08 -4.19
C LEU A 90 9.43 -3.68 -4.34
N VAL A 91 8.54 -4.55 -3.88
CA VAL A 91 7.09 -4.34 -3.93
C VAL A 91 6.66 -3.19 -3.02
N GLU A 92 7.26 -3.03 -1.84
CA GLU A 92 7.04 -1.87 -0.97
C GLU A 92 7.44 -0.54 -1.65
N ARG A 93 8.51 -0.55 -2.44
CA ARG A 93 8.92 0.63 -3.22
C ARG A 93 7.92 0.96 -4.33
N ILE A 94 7.46 -0.05 -5.07
CA ILE A 94 6.40 0.13 -6.07
C ILE A 94 5.14 0.68 -5.39
N ALA A 95 4.74 0.12 -4.25
CA ALA A 95 3.59 0.57 -3.46
C ALA A 95 3.72 2.04 -3.05
N SER A 96 4.89 2.44 -2.54
CA SER A 96 5.18 3.82 -2.15
C SER A 96 5.15 4.78 -3.35
N LEU A 97 5.73 4.39 -4.48
CA LEU A 97 5.76 5.21 -5.70
C LEU A 97 4.36 5.38 -6.32
N ARG A 98 3.53 4.34 -6.30
CA ARG A 98 2.15 4.42 -6.82
C ARG A 98 1.15 5.03 -5.84
N GLY A 99 1.54 5.25 -4.59
CA GLY A 99 0.68 5.80 -3.53
C GLY A 99 -0.44 4.86 -3.06
N SER A 100 -0.27 3.54 -3.20
CA SER A 100 -1.26 2.53 -2.84
C SER A 100 -0.57 1.24 -2.41
N GLY A 101 -0.97 0.67 -1.26
CA GLY A 101 -0.32 -0.49 -0.67
C GLY A 101 -0.36 -1.75 -1.54
N ILE A 102 0.62 -2.62 -1.32
CA ILE A 102 0.66 -4.01 -1.78
C ILE A 102 1.06 -4.84 -0.57
N LEU A 103 0.40 -5.95 -0.35
CA LEU A 103 0.68 -6.83 0.79
C LEU A 103 1.51 -8.02 0.32
N CYS A 104 2.65 -8.25 0.99
CA CYS A 104 3.43 -9.47 0.93
C CYS A 104 3.19 -10.25 2.22
N LEU A 105 2.89 -11.52 2.14
CA LEU A 105 2.60 -12.36 3.31
C LEU A 105 3.71 -13.37 3.62
N GLY A 106 4.76 -13.44 2.78
CA GLY A 106 5.79 -14.46 2.93
C GLY A 106 5.30 -15.86 2.57
N SER A 107 5.94 -16.86 3.12
CA SER A 107 5.50 -18.25 3.01
C SER A 107 4.13 -18.39 3.64
N ALA A 108 3.13 -18.72 2.84
CA ALA A 108 1.76 -18.88 3.29
C ALA A 108 1.20 -20.23 2.85
N ASP A 109 0.46 -20.85 3.74
CA ASP A 109 -0.25 -22.08 3.44
C ASP A 109 -1.46 -21.80 2.56
N LEU A 110 -1.55 -22.49 1.44
CA LEU A 110 -2.76 -22.63 0.64
C LEU A 110 -3.42 -23.93 1.04
N LEU A 111 -4.59 -23.84 1.66
CA LEU A 111 -5.34 -24.96 2.20
C LEU A 111 -6.58 -25.24 1.35
N ARG A 112 -6.78 -26.48 0.94
CA ARG A 112 -8.05 -26.95 0.40
C ARG A 112 -8.75 -27.88 1.38
N THR A 113 -10.03 -27.62 1.62
CA THR A 113 -10.92 -28.46 2.40
C THR A 113 -11.89 -29.22 1.49
N ASP A 114 -12.46 -30.33 1.97
CA ASP A 114 -13.60 -30.96 1.35
C ASP A 114 -14.93 -30.36 1.87
N THR A 115 -16.06 -30.88 1.37
CA THR A 115 -17.40 -30.42 1.77
C THR A 115 -17.73 -30.67 3.25
N GLU A 116 -16.96 -31.51 3.92
CA GLU A 116 -17.10 -31.84 5.35
C GLU A 116 -16.13 -30.99 6.22
N GLY A 117 -15.33 -30.12 5.59
CA GLY A 117 -14.35 -29.26 6.26
C GLY A 117 -13.02 -29.95 6.61
N ARG A 118 -12.79 -31.18 6.16
CA ARG A 118 -11.54 -31.92 6.36
C ARG A 118 -10.49 -31.39 5.38
N LYS A 119 -9.23 -31.31 5.84
CA LYS A 119 -8.11 -30.85 5.01
C LYS A 119 -7.82 -31.88 3.92
N ARG A 120 -7.91 -31.47 2.68
CA ARG A 120 -7.57 -32.30 1.51
C ARG A 120 -6.10 -32.23 1.16
N TRP A 121 -5.57 -31.04 1.14
CA TRP A 121 -4.15 -30.80 0.94
C TRP A 121 -3.76 -29.40 1.46
N ILE A 122 -2.48 -29.27 1.77
CA ILE A 122 -1.81 -28.01 2.07
C ILE A 122 -0.63 -27.90 1.12
N MET A 123 -0.43 -26.72 0.54
CA MET A 123 0.73 -26.36 -0.28
C MET A 123 1.26 -25.02 0.20
N GLN A 124 2.55 -24.92 0.36
CA GLN A 124 3.19 -23.69 0.79
C GLN A 124 3.84 -22.98 -0.42
N ALA A 125 3.53 -21.72 -0.64
CA ALA A 125 4.22 -20.85 -1.58
C ALA A 125 5.39 -20.18 -0.85
N ASP A 126 6.45 -19.80 -1.57
CA ASP A 126 7.58 -19.08 -0.97
C ASP A 126 7.22 -17.62 -0.67
N GLU A 127 6.39 -16.99 -1.51
CA GLU A 127 5.83 -15.66 -1.28
C GLU A 127 4.48 -15.52 -1.97
N ILE A 128 3.53 -14.81 -1.36
CA ILE A 128 2.28 -14.44 -2.00
C ILE A 128 2.01 -12.94 -1.89
N LEU A 129 1.44 -12.37 -2.95
CA LEU A 129 1.19 -10.95 -3.09
C LEU A 129 -0.29 -10.65 -3.29
N TYR A 130 -0.80 -9.66 -2.54
CA TYR A 130 -2.12 -9.05 -2.76
C TYR A 130 -1.94 -7.60 -3.19
N LEU A 131 -2.34 -7.28 -4.42
CA LEU A 131 -2.30 -5.90 -4.94
C LEU A 131 -3.36 -5.00 -4.30
N HIS A 132 -4.32 -5.60 -3.62
CA HIS A 132 -5.39 -4.98 -2.87
C HIS A 132 -5.38 -5.52 -1.43
N PRO A 133 -4.59 -4.93 -0.51
CA PRO A 133 -4.43 -5.42 0.87
C PRO A 133 -5.74 -5.61 1.62
N GLY A 134 -6.76 -4.82 1.30
CA GLY A 134 -8.10 -4.96 1.89
C GLY A 134 -8.74 -6.33 1.69
N ARG A 135 -8.38 -7.03 0.61
CA ARG A 135 -8.88 -8.40 0.35
C ARG A 135 -8.32 -9.44 1.32
N ALA A 136 -7.11 -9.20 1.82
CA ALA A 136 -6.42 -10.11 2.73
C ALA A 136 -6.68 -9.82 4.23
N ARG A 137 -7.47 -8.79 4.57
CA ARG A 137 -7.71 -8.41 5.98
C ARG A 137 -8.42 -9.46 6.83
N ALA A 138 -9.20 -10.32 6.21
CA ALA A 138 -9.97 -11.37 6.88
C ALA A 138 -9.29 -12.74 6.86
N LEU A 139 -8.07 -12.85 6.31
CA LEU A 139 -7.35 -14.13 6.24
C LEU A 139 -7.02 -14.64 7.64
N GLY A 140 -7.20 -15.94 7.82
CA GLY A 140 -6.72 -16.69 8.96
C GLY A 140 -5.23 -17.05 8.84
N PRO A 141 -4.80 -18.14 9.50
CA PRO A 141 -3.42 -18.63 9.43
C PRO A 141 -3.04 -19.24 8.06
N ALA A 142 -4.02 -19.51 7.20
CA ALA A 142 -3.87 -20.06 5.86
C ALA A 142 -4.86 -19.38 4.90
N VAL A 143 -4.61 -19.46 3.60
CA VAL A 143 -5.56 -19.07 2.55
C VAL A 143 -6.40 -20.28 2.20
N ILE A 144 -7.70 -20.26 2.51
CA ILE A 144 -8.64 -21.37 2.23
C ILE A 144 -9.12 -21.25 0.79
N ILE A 145 -8.69 -22.18 -0.05
CA ILE A 145 -9.02 -22.17 -1.48
C ILE A 145 -10.51 -22.43 -1.70
N GLY A 146 -11.16 -21.49 -2.36
CA GLY A 146 -12.62 -21.53 -2.61
C GLY A 146 -13.44 -20.71 -1.62
N GLU A 147 -12.87 -20.28 -0.50
CA GLU A 147 -13.53 -19.45 0.51
C GLU A 147 -12.88 -18.07 0.58
N ASP A 148 -11.54 -18.04 0.70
CA ASP A 148 -10.78 -16.82 0.81
C ASP A 148 -10.45 -16.19 -0.56
N PRO A 149 -10.23 -14.86 -0.61
CA PRO A 149 -9.70 -14.23 -1.80
C PRO A 149 -8.31 -14.78 -2.15
N LEU A 150 -8.12 -15.18 -3.40
CA LEU A 150 -6.81 -15.64 -3.88
C LEU A 150 -5.81 -14.50 -3.99
N PRO A 151 -4.51 -14.76 -3.77
CA PRO A 151 -3.45 -13.81 -4.07
C PRO A 151 -3.40 -13.50 -5.57
N ASP A 152 -2.89 -12.31 -5.90
CA ASP A 152 -2.73 -11.87 -7.27
C ASP A 152 -1.48 -12.51 -7.93
N VAL A 153 -0.45 -12.77 -7.14
CA VAL A 153 0.81 -13.42 -7.57
C VAL A 153 1.28 -14.38 -6.48
N ALA A 154 1.84 -15.52 -6.86
CA ALA A 154 2.71 -16.32 -6.01
C ALA A 154 4.10 -16.42 -6.64
N LEU A 155 5.15 -16.32 -5.81
CA LEU A 155 6.54 -16.58 -6.18
C LEU A 155 6.96 -17.93 -5.64
N GLU A 156 7.63 -18.70 -6.45
CA GLU A 156 8.35 -19.93 -6.11
C GLU A 156 9.81 -19.78 -6.47
N VAL A 157 10.69 -20.21 -5.58
CA VAL A 157 12.13 -20.21 -5.79
C VAL A 157 12.63 -21.63 -6.04
N ASP A 158 12.82 -21.96 -7.28
CA ASP A 158 13.23 -23.27 -7.76
C ASP A 158 14.75 -23.52 -7.56
N HIS A 159 15.15 -23.71 -6.30
CA HIS A 159 16.54 -24.05 -5.96
C HIS A 159 16.80 -25.55 -6.09
N SER A 160 16.19 -26.37 -5.23
CA SER A 160 16.30 -27.83 -5.23
C SER A 160 15.04 -28.53 -5.77
N THR A 161 13.95 -27.82 -5.93
CA THR A 161 12.67 -28.28 -6.46
C THR A 161 12.51 -27.96 -7.95
N ASP A 162 11.44 -28.41 -8.58
CA ASP A 162 11.00 -28.00 -9.91
C ASP A 162 9.47 -27.84 -9.93
N VAL A 163 9.03 -26.64 -9.64
CA VAL A 163 7.61 -26.27 -9.55
C VAL A 163 6.82 -26.64 -10.82
N ARG A 164 7.47 -26.56 -11.99
CA ARG A 164 6.82 -26.85 -13.29
C ARG A 164 6.37 -28.30 -13.41
N ARG A 165 6.97 -29.22 -12.65
CA ARG A 165 6.62 -30.63 -12.76
C ARG A 165 5.30 -30.97 -12.11
N TRP A 166 4.90 -30.22 -11.09
CA TRP A 166 3.69 -30.57 -10.36
C TRP A 166 2.96 -29.36 -9.75
N LYS A 167 3.61 -28.50 -8.99
CA LYS A 167 2.98 -27.37 -8.26
C LYS A 167 2.20 -26.44 -9.20
N LEU A 168 2.66 -26.20 -10.43
CA LEU A 168 1.91 -25.40 -11.41
C LEU A 168 0.52 -25.96 -11.70
N GLY A 169 0.37 -27.31 -11.75
CA GLY A 169 -0.93 -27.94 -11.91
C GLY A 169 -1.86 -27.65 -10.73
N VAL A 170 -1.35 -27.71 -9.50
CA VAL A 170 -2.13 -27.38 -8.29
C VAL A 170 -2.51 -25.91 -8.28
N TYR A 171 -1.58 -24.99 -8.59
CA TYR A 171 -1.89 -23.57 -8.70
C TYR A 171 -2.96 -23.28 -9.74
N GLN A 172 -2.92 -24.00 -10.87
CA GLN A 172 -3.95 -23.89 -11.91
C GLN A 172 -5.33 -24.32 -11.41
N GLU A 173 -5.42 -25.43 -10.68
CA GLU A 173 -6.66 -25.92 -10.06
C GLU A 173 -7.19 -24.96 -8.99
N CYS A 174 -6.29 -24.34 -8.21
CA CYS A 174 -6.64 -23.29 -7.26
C CYS A 174 -7.19 -22.04 -7.94
N GLY A 175 -6.80 -21.80 -9.19
CA GLY A 175 -7.22 -20.62 -9.93
C GLY A 175 -6.35 -19.40 -9.72
N LEU A 176 -5.10 -19.54 -9.22
CA LEU A 176 -4.20 -18.42 -9.04
C LEU A 176 -3.93 -17.71 -10.38
N PRO A 177 -3.99 -16.37 -10.42
CA PRO A 177 -3.89 -15.63 -11.68
C PRO A 177 -2.49 -15.67 -12.29
N GLU A 178 -1.45 -15.60 -11.47
CA GLU A 178 -0.07 -15.46 -11.93
C GLU A 178 0.91 -16.14 -10.97
N ILE A 179 1.85 -16.91 -11.54
CA ILE A 179 2.92 -17.58 -10.78
C ILE A 179 4.26 -17.15 -11.36
N TRP A 180 5.17 -16.71 -10.49
CA TRP A 180 6.56 -16.43 -10.82
C TRP A 180 7.44 -17.57 -10.34
N VAL A 181 8.29 -18.08 -11.20
CA VAL A 181 9.24 -19.14 -10.88
C VAL A 181 10.65 -18.59 -11.07
N GLU A 182 11.32 -18.35 -9.97
CA GLU A 182 12.72 -17.87 -9.95
C GLU A 182 13.68 -19.06 -9.86
N VAL A 183 14.64 -19.13 -10.76
CA VAL A 183 15.77 -20.07 -10.72
C VAL A 183 17.03 -19.29 -10.37
N PRO A 184 17.59 -19.45 -9.15
CA PRO A 184 18.79 -18.74 -8.72
C PRO A 184 20.05 -19.09 -9.52
N TRP A 185 21.09 -18.25 -9.42
CA TRP A 185 22.33 -18.39 -10.16
C TRP A 185 23.19 -19.61 -9.79
N ASP A 186 23.02 -20.15 -8.60
CA ASP A 186 23.80 -21.29 -8.10
C ASP A 186 23.24 -22.66 -8.51
N VAL A 187 22.07 -22.69 -9.17
CA VAL A 187 21.45 -23.94 -9.64
C VAL A 187 22.16 -24.43 -10.88
N SER A 188 22.98 -25.49 -10.73
CA SER A 188 23.82 -26.01 -11.83
C SER A 188 23.08 -26.72 -12.95
N VAL A 189 21.88 -27.25 -12.67
CA VAL A 189 21.11 -28.10 -13.60
C VAL A 189 20.12 -27.33 -14.47
N ARG A 190 19.90 -26.06 -14.17
CA ARG A 190 18.93 -25.19 -14.85
C ARG A 190 19.54 -23.82 -15.13
N ARG A 191 19.06 -23.19 -16.22
CA ARG A 191 19.47 -21.84 -16.54
C ARG A 191 18.84 -20.85 -15.53
N PRO A 192 19.66 -20.00 -14.87
CA PRO A 192 19.15 -18.95 -14.03
C PRO A 192 18.23 -18.00 -14.77
N GLY A 193 17.20 -17.52 -14.08
CA GLY A 193 16.22 -16.60 -14.64
C GLY A 193 14.87 -16.72 -13.97
N LEU A 194 13.95 -15.84 -14.31
CA LEU A 194 12.57 -15.87 -13.86
C LEU A 194 11.64 -16.17 -15.02
N THR A 195 10.65 -17.03 -14.77
CA THR A 195 9.57 -17.33 -15.70
C THR A 195 8.25 -16.87 -15.10
N ILE A 196 7.43 -16.18 -15.87
CA ILE A 196 6.09 -15.72 -15.46
C ILE A 196 5.07 -16.64 -16.12
N HIS A 197 4.25 -17.29 -15.31
CA HIS A 197 3.15 -18.15 -15.76
C HIS A 197 1.82 -17.43 -15.48
N VAL A 198 1.12 -17.03 -16.53
CA VAL A 198 -0.17 -16.35 -16.45
C VAL A 198 -1.31 -17.32 -16.78
N ARG A 199 -2.32 -17.35 -15.91
CA ARG A 199 -3.49 -18.21 -16.08
C ARG A 199 -4.33 -17.76 -17.25
N ARG A 200 -4.63 -18.68 -18.16
CA ARG A 200 -5.55 -18.53 -19.29
C ARG A 200 -6.67 -19.57 -19.18
N ALA A 201 -7.63 -19.52 -20.08
CA ALA A 201 -8.78 -20.45 -20.08
C ALA A 201 -8.35 -21.92 -20.24
N ASP A 202 -7.26 -22.18 -20.92
CA ASP A 202 -6.71 -23.48 -21.25
C ASP A 202 -5.49 -23.90 -20.40
N GLY A 203 -5.15 -23.12 -19.38
CA GLY A 203 -4.02 -23.38 -18.47
C GLY A 203 -3.07 -22.21 -18.34
N TYR A 204 -1.92 -22.45 -17.71
CA TYR A 204 -0.87 -21.44 -17.64
C TYR A 204 -0.15 -21.31 -18.98
N ARG A 205 0.19 -20.05 -19.31
CA ARG A 205 1.10 -19.71 -20.41
C ARG A 205 2.26 -18.90 -19.87
N GLU A 206 3.45 -19.19 -20.41
CA GLU A 206 4.62 -18.37 -20.14
C GLU A 206 4.48 -17.03 -20.87
N GLU A 207 4.64 -15.94 -20.12
CA GLU A 207 4.58 -14.57 -20.63
C GLU A 207 5.90 -13.86 -20.30
N GLY A 208 6.28 -12.93 -21.17
CA GLY A 208 7.50 -12.14 -20.96
C GLY A 208 7.35 -11.01 -19.94
N GLU A 209 6.12 -10.69 -19.57
CA GLU A 209 5.75 -9.54 -18.73
C GLU A 209 4.63 -9.92 -17.77
N SER A 210 4.66 -9.35 -16.54
CA SER A 210 3.64 -9.55 -15.52
C SER A 210 2.34 -8.84 -15.86
N LEU A 211 1.21 -9.51 -15.70
CA LEU A 211 -0.11 -8.88 -15.71
C LEU A 211 -0.41 -8.12 -14.41
N ALA A 212 0.05 -8.66 -13.29
CA ALA A 212 -0.14 -8.05 -11.98
C ALA A 212 0.67 -6.75 -11.85
N PHE A 213 1.86 -6.70 -12.47
CA PHE A 213 2.78 -5.55 -12.49
C PHE A 213 3.07 -5.14 -13.93
N PRO A 214 2.15 -4.40 -14.61
CA PRO A 214 2.29 -4.06 -16.02
C PRO A 214 3.61 -3.35 -16.34
N GLY A 215 4.27 -3.77 -17.40
CA GLY A 215 5.56 -3.26 -17.82
C GLY A 215 6.77 -3.86 -17.07
N TRP A 216 6.56 -4.79 -16.12
CA TRP A 216 7.67 -5.47 -15.45
C TRP A 216 7.96 -6.80 -16.11
N THR A 217 9.07 -6.86 -16.83
CA THR A 217 9.44 -8.06 -17.56
C THR A 217 10.12 -9.10 -16.67
N ALA A 218 10.03 -10.39 -17.04
CA ALA A 218 10.67 -11.49 -16.34
C ALA A 218 12.18 -11.26 -16.11
N ALA A 219 12.87 -10.73 -17.12
CA ALA A 219 14.30 -10.43 -17.03
C ALA A 219 14.60 -9.29 -16.04
N GLU A 220 13.76 -8.26 -15.99
CA GLU A 220 13.90 -7.15 -15.03
C GLU A 220 13.59 -7.59 -13.61
N ILE A 221 12.59 -8.46 -13.41
CA ILE A 221 12.27 -9.03 -12.10
C ILE A 221 13.44 -9.85 -11.61
N HIS A 222 13.94 -10.80 -12.41
CA HIS A 222 15.11 -11.62 -12.07
C HIS A 222 16.30 -10.76 -11.67
N ARG A 223 16.64 -9.75 -12.47
CA ARG A 223 17.69 -8.79 -12.15
C ARG A 223 17.46 -8.09 -10.82
N ALA A 224 16.27 -7.56 -10.61
CA ALA A 224 15.92 -6.86 -9.38
C ALA A 224 15.99 -7.75 -8.12
N LEU A 225 15.68 -9.03 -8.26
CA LEU A 225 15.78 -10.02 -7.16
C LEU A 225 17.23 -10.38 -6.83
N THR A 226 18.15 -10.30 -7.81
CA THR A 226 19.51 -10.83 -7.69
C THR A 226 20.59 -9.76 -7.50
N GLU A 227 20.40 -8.54 -8.00
CA GLU A 227 21.42 -7.49 -7.90
C GLU A 227 21.51 -6.83 -6.52
N GLU A 228 22.75 -6.44 -6.14
CA GLU A 228 23.05 -5.72 -4.90
C GLU A 228 24.27 -4.81 -5.11
N PRO A 229 24.13 -3.47 -4.95
CA PRO A 229 22.92 -2.69 -4.73
C PRO A 229 22.03 -2.61 -5.97
N LEU A 230 20.81 -2.06 -5.84
CA LEU A 230 19.94 -1.85 -7.00
C LEU A 230 20.56 -0.85 -7.97
N SER A 231 20.61 -1.21 -9.24
CA SER A 231 21.09 -0.35 -10.33
C SER A 231 20.10 0.78 -10.64
N ALA A 232 20.59 1.85 -11.29
CA ALA A 232 19.73 2.92 -11.78
C ALA A 232 18.69 2.42 -12.81
N GLU A 233 18.98 1.33 -13.50
CA GLU A 233 18.07 0.70 -14.46
C GLU A 233 16.90 0.02 -13.73
N THR A 234 17.17 -0.72 -12.66
CA THR A 234 16.14 -1.32 -11.82
C THR A 234 15.28 -0.25 -11.17
N TRP A 235 15.86 0.84 -10.67
CA TRP A 235 15.06 1.96 -10.13
C TRP A 235 14.09 2.54 -11.16
N ARG A 236 14.52 2.77 -12.40
CA ARG A 236 13.62 3.24 -13.47
C ARG A 236 12.54 2.21 -13.81
N ALA A 237 12.85 0.92 -13.75
CA ALA A 237 11.86 -0.12 -13.96
C ALA A 237 10.78 -0.10 -12.86
N LEU A 238 11.15 0.02 -11.58
CA LEU A 238 10.21 0.12 -10.47
C LEU A 238 9.31 1.36 -10.59
N GLU A 239 9.88 2.52 -10.96
CA GLU A 239 9.13 3.75 -11.20
C GLU A 239 8.14 3.60 -12.37
N ARG A 240 8.58 3.05 -13.49
CA ARG A 240 7.73 2.78 -14.65
C ARG A 240 6.56 1.87 -14.30
N VAL A 241 6.83 0.76 -13.58
CA VAL A 241 5.82 -0.19 -13.13
C VAL A 241 4.83 0.47 -12.18
N ALA A 242 5.31 1.24 -11.21
CA ALA A 242 4.44 1.97 -10.28
C ALA A 242 3.51 2.94 -10.99
N LEU A 243 4.03 3.69 -11.98
CA LEU A 243 3.23 4.59 -12.82
C LEU A 243 2.21 3.83 -13.69
N ALA A 244 2.61 2.70 -14.28
CA ALA A 244 1.71 1.87 -15.10
C ALA A 244 0.58 1.24 -14.25
N MET A 245 0.89 0.82 -13.02
CA MET A 245 -0.11 0.30 -12.08
C MET A 245 -1.08 1.38 -11.64
N GLY A 246 -0.57 2.59 -11.38
CA GLY A 246 -1.37 3.69 -10.84
C GLY A 246 -2.03 3.36 -9.50
N ALA A 247 -2.89 4.27 -9.02
CA ALA A 247 -3.78 3.98 -7.90
C ALA A 247 -4.91 3.08 -8.40
N ARG A 248 -5.02 1.86 -7.88
CA ARG A 248 -6.08 0.93 -8.28
C ARG A 248 -7.37 1.21 -7.53
N GLU A 249 -8.51 1.04 -8.22
CA GLU A 249 -9.83 1.09 -7.59
C GLU A 249 -9.91 0.07 -6.44
N GLY A 250 -10.43 0.51 -5.29
CA GLY A 250 -10.50 -0.30 -4.07
C GLY A 250 -9.23 -0.33 -3.22
N THR A 251 -8.12 0.32 -3.65
CA THR A 251 -6.97 0.58 -2.79
C THR A 251 -6.99 2.03 -2.32
N THR A 252 -6.75 2.23 -1.03
CA THR A 252 -6.67 3.55 -0.42
C THR A 252 -5.36 3.69 0.36
N PRO A 253 -4.91 4.90 0.68
CA PRO A 253 -3.76 5.10 1.58
C PRO A 253 -3.93 4.37 2.93
N GLU A 254 -5.16 4.04 3.32
CA GLU A 254 -5.45 3.33 4.55
C GLU A 254 -5.10 1.84 4.50
N ASP A 255 -4.93 1.29 3.29
CA ASP A 255 -4.52 -0.10 3.08
C ASP A 255 -3.02 -0.32 3.36
N ASP A 256 -2.24 0.76 3.37
CA ASP A 256 -0.82 0.75 3.74
C ASP A 256 -0.61 1.43 5.10
N PRO A 257 -0.15 0.70 6.14
CA PRO A 257 0.07 1.25 7.48
C PRO A 257 1.03 2.44 7.51
N LEU A 258 2.05 2.46 6.65
CA LEU A 258 3.02 3.55 6.57
C LEU A 258 2.38 4.81 5.98
N THR A 259 1.72 4.69 4.83
CA THR A 259 1.00 5.78 4.17
C THR A 259 -0.10 6.33 5.08
N ARG A 260 -0.85 5.45 5.76
CA ARG A 260 -1.84 5.85 6.78
C ARG A 260 -1.21 6.65 7.92
N SER A 261 -0.09 6.18 8.45
CA SER A 261 0.64 6.89 9.53
C SER A 261 1.12 8.27 9.06
N MET A 262 1.65 8.39 7.86
CA MET A 262 2.07 9.66 7.27
C MET A 262 0.88 10.61 7.07
N SER A 263 -0.23 10.14 6.52
CA SER A 263 -1.45 10.92 6.33
C SER A 263 -2.02 11.43 7.64
N LEU A 264 -2.07 10.58 8.68
CA LEU A 264 -2.53 10.98 10.02
C LEU A 264 -1.61 12.04 10.64
N ARG A 265 -0.29 11.93 10.48
CA ARG A 265 0.67 12.94 10.96
C ARG A 265 0.49 14.26 10.21
N ALA A 266 0.37 14.22 8.89
CA ALA A 266 0.15 15.43 8.08
C ALA A 266 -1.16 16.12 8.45
N ALA A 267 -2.24 15.36 8.63
CA ALA A 267 -3.52 15.89 9.09
C ALA A 267 -3.42 16.52 10.49
N ALA A 268 -2.75 15.84 11.42
CA ALA A 268 -2.56 16.38 12.79
C ALA A 268 -1.73 17.67 12.78
N GLN A 269 -0.68 17.76 11.95
CA GLN A 269 0.12 18.98 11.79
C GLN A 269 -0.72 20.10 11.17
N GLY A 270 -1.47 19.83 10.11
CA GLY A 270 -2.37 20.80 9.49
C GLY A 270 -3.43 21.34 10.44
N HIS A 271 -4.05 20.46 11.25
CA HIS A 271 -4.98 20.88 12.29
C HIS A 271 -4.33 21.71 13.39
N ALA A 272 -3.13 21.37 13.81
CA ALA A 272 -2.41 22.14 14.83
C ALA A 272 -2.03 23.53 14.30
N GLU A 273 -1.58 23.62 13.05
CA GLU A 273 -1.27 24.90 12.40
C GLU A 273 -2.51 25.74 12.19
N GLY A 274 -3.59 25.15 11.64
CA GLY A 274 -4.88 25.85 11.46
C GLY A 274 -5.45 26.38 12.78
N ARG A 275 -5.34 25.63 13.89
CA ARG A 275 -5.76 26.13 15.22
C ARG A 275 -4.89 27.27 15.68
N ARG A 276 -3.55 27.23 15.49
CA ARG A 276 -2.65 28.32 15.86
C ARG A 276 -2.96 29.59 15.07
N GLN A 277 -3.12 29.44 13.76
CA GLN A 277 -3.47 30.57 12.89
C GLN A 277 -4.84 31.14 13.23
N GLY A 278 -5.88 30.32 13.36
CA GLY A 278 -7.23 30.77 13.72
C GLY A 278 -7.29 31.43 15.12
N HIS A 279 -6.49 30.95 16.08
CA HIS A 279 -6.37 31.59 17.38
C HIS A 279 -5.70 32.97 17.28
N ALA A 280 -4.61 33.09 16.51
CA ALA A 280 -3.91 34.36 16.28
C ALA A 280 -4.82 35.39 15.59
N GLU A 281 -5.52 34.96 14.51
CA GLU A 281 -6.49 35.82 13.80
C GLU A 281 -7.65 36.23 14.70
N GLY A 282 -8.18 35.32 15.52
CA GLY A 282 -9.24 35.60 16.49
C GLY A 282 -8.82 36.60 17.55
N LEU A 283 -7.58 36.52 18.05
CA LEU A 283 -7.04 37.50 18.98
C LEU A 283 -6.93 38.90 18.37
N VAL A 284 -6.44 38.99 17.13
CA VAL A 284 -6.36 40.28 16.42
C VAL A 284 -7.76 40.86 16.20
N ALA A 285 -8.70 40.07 15.73
CA ALA A 285 -10.08 40.50 15.52
C ALA A 285 -10.74 40.99 16.82
N ALA A 286 -10.57 40.28 17.93
CA ALA A 286 -11.09 40.68 19.23
C ALA A 286 -10.47 42.02 19.74
N ARG A 287 -9.17 42.21 19.50
CA ARG A 287 -8.47 43.47 19.84
C ARG A 287 -9.01 44.64 19.02
N VAL A 288 -9.16 44.45 17.71
CA VAL A 288 -9.73 45.46 16.79
C VAL A 288 -11.16 45.82 17.25
N GLN A 289 -11.97 44.83 17.52
CA GLN A 289 -13.35 45.04 18.00
C GLN A 289 -13.41 45.85 19.31
N ALA A 290 -12.57 45.49 20.28
CA ALA A 290 -12.54 46.17 21.55
C ALA A 290 -12.08 47.64 21.43
N VAL A 291 -11.02 47.91 20.62
CA VAL A 291 -10.53 49.25 20.36
C VAL A 291 -11.58 50.08 19.59
N THR A 292 -12.19 49.51 18.57
CA THR A 292 -13.28 50.17 17.80
C THR A 292 -14.45 50.55 18.70
N ALA A 293 -14.89 49.64 19.58
CA ALA A 293 -15.94 49.90 20.53
C ALA A 293 -15.60 51.05 21.52
N ALA A 294 -14.33 51.08 21.97
CA ALA A 294 -13.83 52.14 22.85
C ALA A 294 -13.80 53.54 22.18
N LEU A 295 -13.36 53.60 20.92
CA LEU A 295 -13.35 54.81 20.09
C LEU A 295 -14.80 55.30 19.82
N HIS A 296 -15.70 54.41 19.45
CA HIS A 296 -17.12 54.71 19.24
C HIS A 296 -17.82 55.24 20.53
N ALA A 297 -17.51 54.70 21.68
CA ALA A 297 -18.02 55.17 22.96
C ALA A 297 -17.58 56.63 23.24
N ARG A 298 -16.47 57.04 22.72
CA ARG A 298 -15.94 58.40 22.75
C ARG A 298 -16.45 59.29 21.59
N ARG A 299 -17.29 58.75 20.70
CA ARG A 299 -17.77 59.42 19.49
C ARG A 299 -16.63 59.81 18.52
N VAL A 300 -15.54 59.07 18.55
CA VAL A 300 -14.46 59.18 17.58
C VAL A 300 -14.87 58.35 16.38
N ASP A 301 -14.99 59.00 15.22
CA ASP A 301 -15.23 58.32 13.96
C ASP A 301 -13.92 57.65 13.48
N ALA A 302 -13.93 56.31 13.47
CA ALA A 302 -12.75 55.53 13.13
C ALA A 302 -13.17 54.35 12.23
N PRO A 303 -12.83 54.38 10.92
CA PRO A 303 -13.12 53.26 10.02
C PRO A 303 -12.41 51.98 10.52
N ALA A 304 -13.10 50.84 10.39
CA ALA A 304 -12.69 49.60 11.00
C ALA A 304 -11.36 49.06 10.40
N ASP A 305 -11.10 49.31 9.12
CA ASP A 305 -9.88 48.97 8.43
C ASP A 305 -8.70 49.75 8.96
N VAL A 306 -8.90 51.04 9.24
CA VAL A 306 -7.87 51.93 9.83
C VAL A 306 -7.52 51.49 11.26
N VAL A 307 -8.53 51.12 12.07
CA VAL A 307 -8.30 50.59 13.42
C VAL A 307 -7.55 49.26 13.36
N ALA A 308 -7.93 48.36 12.41
CA ALA A 308 -7.27 47.09 12.21
C ALA A 308 -5.76 47.26 11.87
N ASP A 309 -5.43 48.20 11.00
CA ASP A 309 -4.07 48.50 10.60
C ASP A 309 -3.23 48.99 11.81
N GLU A 310 -3.72 49.95 12.56
CA GLU A 310 -3.04 50.48 13.72
C GLU A 310 -2.86 49.46 14.86
N VAL A 311 -3.89 48.60 15.11
CA VAL A 311 -3.82 47.55 16.11
C VAL A 311 -2.84 46.46 15.69
N THR A 312 -2.75 46.13 14.38
CA THR A 312 -1.81 45.16 13.85
C THR A 312 -0.38 45.68 13.91
N HIS A 313 -0.14 46.95 13.58
CA HIS A 313 1.18 47.58 13.70
C HIS A 313 1.69 47.66 15.14
N ARG A 314 0.79 47.64 16.11
CA ARG A 314 1.14 47.68 17.54
C ARG A 314 0.70 46.37 18.24
N ALA A 315 0.95 45.25 17.57
CA ALA A 315 0.71 43.91 18.14
C ALA A 315 1.51 43.67 19.45
N ASP A 316 2.58 44.40 19.65
CA ASP A 316 3.42 44.43 20.84
C ASP A 316 2.71 44.97 22.10
N LEU A 317 1.71 45.82 21.94
CA LEU A 317 1.02 46.41 23.07
C LEU A 317 -0.08 45.44 23.62
N PRO A 318 -0.27 45.38 24.94
CA PRO A 318 -1.38 44.64 25.52
C PRO A 318 -2.73 45.33 25.24
N LEU A 319 -3.81 44.56 25.21
CA LEU A 319 -5.15 45.06 24.85
C LEU A 319 -5.63 46.23 25.77
N ASP A 320 -5.36 46.14 27.06
CA ASP A 320 -5.69 47.20 28.04
C ASP A 320 -5.01 48.53 27.74
N ALA A 321 -3.75 48.52 27.30
CA ALA A 321 -3.02 49.69 26.85
C ALA A 321 -3.63 50.32 25.58
N LEU A 322 -4.01 49.50 24.60
CA LEU A 322 -4.69 49.98 23.40
C LEU A 322 -6.04 50.62 23.72
N VAL A 323 -6.84 49.96 24.58
CA VAL A 323 -8.14 50.47 25.03
C VAL A 323 -7.98 51.74 25.86
N ALA A 324 -6.98 51.82 26.75
CA ALA A 324 -6.71 53.01 27.54
C ALA A 324 -6.41 54.25 26.66
N VAL A 325 -5.67 54.08 25.59
CA VAL A 325 -5.44 55.15 24.59
C VAL A 325 -6.73 55.51 23.88
N ALA A 326 -7.54 54.50 23.45
CA ALA A 326 -8.78 54.71 22.74
C ALA A 326 -9.84 55.49 23.57
N VAL A 327 -9.95 55.21 24.86
CA VAL A 327 -10.93 55.90 25.72
C VAL A 327 -10.52 57.31 26.17
N THR A 328 -9.24 57.67 25.97
CA THR A 328 -8.69 58.99 26.40
C THR A 328 -8.35 59.93 25.25
N CYS A 329 -8.38 59.49 23.98
CA CYS A 329 -8.16 60.33 22.82
C CYS A 329 -9.42 61.16 22.45
N THR A 330 -9.23 62.28 21.78
CA THR A 330 -10.27 63.18 21.30
C THR A 330 -10.65 62.93 19.86
N ASP A 331 -9.74 62.40 19.07
CA ASP A 331 -9.91 62.06 17.64
C ASP A 331 -8.98 60.96 17.20
N LEU A 332 -9.16 60.47 15.96
CA LEU A 332 -8.36 59.41 15.40
C LEU A 332 -6.87 59.77 15.17
N SER A 333 -6.60 61.02 14.89
CA SER A 333 -5.23 61.49 14.73
C SER A 333 -4.46 61.48 16.05
N GLU A 334 -5.10 61.89 17.12
CA GLU A 334 -4.54 61.79 18.47
C GLU A 334 -4.32 60.33 18.89
N PHE A 335 -5.30 59.45 18.60
CA PHE A 335 -5.17 58.00 18.84
C PHE A 335 -3.90 57.44 18.18
N ARG A 336 -3.73 57.67 16.89
CA ARG A 336 -2.54 57.26 16.12
C ARG A 336 -1.25 57.84 16.68
N ARG A 337 -1.21 59.11 17.00
CA ARG A 337 -0.04 59.74 17.54
C ARG A 337 0.39 59.12 18.87
N ARG A 338 -0.56 58.91 19.79
CA ARG A 338 -0.27 58.32 21.09
C ARG A 338 0.19 56.88 21.00
N LEU A 339 -0.35 56.07 20.08
CA LEU A 339 0.10 54.69 19.85
C LEU A 339 1.57 54.68 19.38
N ARG A 340 1.97 55.62 18.54
CA ARG A 340 3.39 55.73 18.06
C ARG A 340 4.34 56.16 19.15
N GLU A 341 3.88 56.99 20.08
CA GLU A 341 4.68 57.49 21.19
C GLU A 341 4.90 56.47 22.32
N MET A 342 4.08 55.39 22.35
CA MET A 342 4.23 54.32 23.34
C MET A 342 5.52 53.52 23.06
N PRO A 343 6.28 53.17 24.10
CA PRO A 343 7.50 52.38 23.93
C PRO A 343 7.15 50.97 23.37
N VAL A 344 8.02 50.45 22.52
CA VAL A 344 7.88 49.08 22.00
C VAL A 344 8.19 48.11 23.13
N THR A 345 7.22 47.27 23.46
CA THR A 345 7.41 46.26 24.49
C THR A 345 8.00 45.01 23.83
N VAL A 346 9.26 44.74 24.05
CA VAL A 346 9.89 43.47 23.61
C VAL A 346 9.39 42.38 24.51
N PRO A 347 8.70 41.36 23.99
CA PRO A 347 8.29 40.22 24.81
C PRO A 347 9.53 39.51 25.37
N PRO A 348 9.46 38.99 26.62
CA PRO A 348 10.56 38.17 27.14
C PRO A 348 10.81 36.98 26.23
N PRO A 349 12.05 36.51 26.05
CA PRO A 349 12.35 35.34 25.24
C PRO A 349 11.56 34.15 25.79
N GLU A 350 10.87 33.44 24.90
CA GLU A 350 10.19 32.19 25.26
C GLU A 350 11.24 31.25 25.86
N SER A 351 10.99 30.80 27.08
CA SER A 351 11.85 29.83 27.74
C SER A 351 11.80 28.52 26.97
N PRO A 352 12.92 27.79 26.74
CA PRO A 352 13.04 26.61 25.91
C PRO A 352 12.25 25.41 26.41
#